data_614676b81698ca0bde2594163e5231e0
#
_entry.id   614676b81698ca0bde2594163e5231e0
#
_cell.length_a   1.000
_cell.length_b   1.000
_cell.length_c   1.000
_cell.angle_alpha   90.00
_cell.angle_beta   90.00
_cell.angle_gamma   90.00
#
_symmetry.space_group_name_H-M   'P 1'
#
loop_
_entity.id
_entity.type
_entity.pdbx_description
1 polymer ?
#
loop_
_entity_poly.entity_id
_entity_poly.type
_entity_poly.pdbx_seq_one_letter_code
_entity_poly.pdbx_strand_id
1 'polypeptide(L)'
;MAPDPLGSLLVLILLFLAGALLRLAEAASQRIDEDRFERGDEELLRRALPLVKSAQHRFGDPDSAFGFLMLGALALALAWLLDPLEGWLSGFIRPSVLAKALAASGIAIPTGALYTALAGLLPNFLASHAPERALRLSAGPARLVLTMLRPLTGLSKALAALCLRVLHVHPAAAAERVTEQEILAMVDIGEEKGEIEPDEKQMIENIFEFSNMTAEDCMIHRKDFTCLDVEEEPSEILKIIRESGLSRFPVYEEDVDNIIGILTTRDYLLNGCSEGGKSIRELIRPAYFVPETLRADVLFSEMQKR
;
A
#
# COMPACT_ATOMS: atom_id res chain seq x y z
N MET A 1 -43.67 -25.75 14.98
CA MET A 1 -43.50 -24.89 16.16
C MET A 1 -43.15 -23.52 15.61
N ALA A 2 -44.06 -22.55 15.69
CA ALA A 2 -43.68 -21.17 15.34
C ALA A 2 -42.65 -20.67 16.36
N PRO A 3 -41.54 -20.04 15.93
CA PRO A 3 -40.55 -19.52 16.85
C PRO A 3 -41.19 -18.45 17.73
N ASP A 4 -40.87 -18.45 19.03
CA ASP A 4 -41.34 -17.43 19.94
C ASP A 4 -40.99 -16.04 19.43
N PRO A 5 -41.96 -15.13 19.20
CA PRO A 5 -41.69 -13.85 18.53
C PRO A 5 -40.74 -12.97 19.34
N LEU A 6 -40.80 -13.03 20.68
CA LEU A 6 -39.87 -12.29 21.55
C LEU A 6 -38.46 -12.86 21.50
N GLY A 7 -38.30 -14.18 21.47
CA GLY A 7 -37.00 -14.84 21.37
C GLY A 7 -36.32 -14.53 20.02
N SER A 8 -37.07 -14.60 18.92
CA SER A 8 -36.56 -14.28 17.57
C SER A 8 -36.09 -12.84 17.45
N LEU A 9 -36.88 -11.89 18.00
CA LEU A 9 -36.53 -10.47 18.01
C LEU A 9 -35.25 -10.23 18.82
N LEU A 10 -35.11 -10.85 19.98
CA LEU A 10 -33.92 -10.72 20.83
C LEU A 10 -32.67 -11.25 20.15
N VAL A 11 -32.75 -12.42 19.49
CA VAL A 11 -31.60 -12.98 18.73
C VAL A 11 -31.26 -12.09 17.55
N LEU A 12 -32.24 -11.52 16.85
CA LEU A 12 -32.04 -10.59 15.76
C LEU A 12 -31.24 -9.35 16.24
N ILE A 13 -31.67 -8.74 17.35
CA ILE A 13 -30.97 -7.59 17.95
C ILE A 13 -29.53 -7.96 18.36
N LEU A 14 -29.34 -9.15 18.92
CA LEU A 14 -27.96 -9.62 19.27
C LEU A 14 -27.08 -9.80 18.05
N LEU A 15 -27.59 -10.29 16.92
CA LEU A 15 -26.84 -10.42 15.68
C LEU A 15 -26.47 -9.06 15.10
N PHE A 16 -27.37 -8.08 15.14
CA PHE A 16 -27.07 -6.70 14.73
C PHE A 16 -25.99 -6.07 15.62
N LEU A 17 -26.14 -6.23 16.95
CA LEU A 17 -25.17 -5.71 17.92
C LEU A 17 -23.79 -6.35 17.76
N ALA A 18 -23.75 -7.67 17.56
CA ALA A 18 -22.50 -8.39 17.33
C ALA A 18 -21.79 -7.90 16.06
N GLY A 19 -22.53 -7.70 14.96
CA GLY A 19 -22.00 -7.13 13.73
C GLY A 19 -21.49 -5.69 13.91
N ALA A 20 -22.27 -4.87 14.62
CA ALA A 20 -21.87 -3.47 14.90
C ALA A 20 -20.60 -3.39 15.75
N LEU A 21 -20.48 -4.21 16.79
CA LEU A 21 -19.27 -4.26 17.64
C LEU A 21 -18.05 -4.79 16.89
N LEU A 22 -18.25 -5.75 15.99
CA LEU A 22 -17.17 -6.28 15.17
C LEU A 22 -16.63 -5.20 14.21
N ARG A 23 -17.51 -4.51 13.48
CA ARG A 23 -17.12 -3.40 12.58
C ARG A 23 -16.55 -2.20 13.32
N LEU A 24 -17.08 -1.90 14.51
CA LEU A 24 -16.55 -0.82 15.34
C LEU A 24 -15.10 -1.10 15.77
N ALA A 25 -14.81 -2.34 16.19
CA ALA A 25 -13.47 -2.75 16.58
C ALA A 25 -12.49 -2.72 15.40
N GLU A 26 -12.92 -3.19 14.24
CA GLU A 26 -12.13 -3.19 13.02
C GLU A 26 -11.80 -1.76 12.56
N ALA A 27 -12.83 -0.92 12.37
CA ALA A 27 -12.66 0.45 11.91
C ALA A 27 -11.86 1.32 12.89
N ALA A 28 -12.00 1.08 14.19
CA ALA A 28 -11.22 1.76 15.21
C ALA A 28 -9.75 1.31 15.18
N SER A 29 -9.49 0.01 14.97
CA SER A 29 -8.12 -0.52 14.92
C SER A 29 -7.31 0.00 13.73
N GLN A 30 -7.96 0.25 12.59
CA GLN A 30 -7.32 0.77 11.38
C GLN A 30 -6.94 2.26 11.47
N ARG A 31 -7.55 3.00 12.40
CA ARG A 31 -7.37 4.46 12.54
C ARG A 31 -6.49 4.87 13.71
N ILE A 32 -5.97 3.92 14.44
CA ILE A 32 -5.11 4.17 15.58
C ILE A 32 -3.66 3.97 15.17
N ASP A 33 -2.87 5.04 15.22
CA ASP A 33 -1.43 5.03 14.99
C ASP A 33 -0.70 4.27 16.11
N GLU A 34 0.17 3.33 15.76
CA GLU A 34 0.98 2.57 16.74
C GLU A 34 1.84 3.50 17.60
N ASP A 35 2.33 4.60 17.04
CA ASP A 35 3.21 5.57 17.74
C ASP A 35 2.50 6.38 18.85
N ARG A 36 1.18 6.51 18.79
CA ARG A 36 0.40 7.16 19.85
C ARG A 36 0.15 6.26 21.06
N PHE A 37 0.22 4.95 20.88
CA PHE A 37 -0.01 3.97 21.95
C PHE A 37 1.15 3.82 22.91
N GLU A 38 2.38 4.12 22.51
CA GLU A 38 3.56 3.97 23.38
C GLU A 38 3.56 4.90 24.60
N ARG A 39 2.63 5.88 24.67
CA ARG A 39 2.62 6.91 25.72
C ARG A 39 1.55 6.77 26.80
N GLY A 40 0.65 5.81 26.78
CA GLY A 40 -0.47 5.92 27.69
C GLY A 40 -1.17 4.72 28.30
N ASP A 41 -1.26 3.55 27.69
CA ASP A 41 -2.09 2.47 28.26
C ASP A 41 -1.66 1.07 27.78
N GLU A 42 -0.72 0.45 28.48
CA GLU A 42 -0.23 -0.94 28.20
C GLU A 42 -1.36 -1.99 28.20
N GLU A 43 -2.43 -1.78 28.95
CA GLU A 43 -3.54 -2.74 29.05
C GLU A 43 -4.47 -2.69 27.84
N LEU A 44 -4.63 -1.53 27.23
CA LEU A 44 -5.34 -1.37 25.95
C LEU A 44 -4.55 -1.98 24.79
N LEU A 45 -3.24 -1.75 24.79
CA LEU A 45 -2.32 -2.34 23.79
C LEU A 45 -2.40 -3.87 23.84
N ARG A 46 -2.36 -4.49 25.01
CA ARG A 46 -2.49 -5.94 25.18
C ARG A 46 -3.80 -6.49 24.66
N ARG A 47 -4.91 -5.73 24.76
CA ARG A 47 -6.24 -6.15 24.28
C ARG A 47 -6.45 -5.84 22.80
N ALA A 48 -5.89 -4.75 22.30
CA ALA A 48 -6.03 -4.29 20.93
C ALA A 48 -4.99 -4.86 19.96
N LEU A 49 -3.74 -5.04 20.40
CA LEU A 49 -2.65 -5.58 19.59
C LEU A 49 -2.97 -6.93 18.90
N PRO A 50 -3.64 -7.88 19.58
CA PRO A 50 -4.09 -9.09 18.90
C PRO A 50 -5.15 -8.84 17.83
N LEU A 51 -5.97 -7.80 17.94
CA LEU A 51 -6.95 -7.43 16.93
C LEU A 51 -6.29 -6.72 15.75
N VAL A 52 -5.34 -5.83 16.00
CA VAL A 52 -4.59 -5.08 14.98
C VAL A 52 -3.60 -5.98 14.22
N LYS A 53 -2.81 -6.78 14.93
CA LYS A 53 -1.85 -7.72 14.30
C LYS A 53 -2.47 -9.00 13.75
N SER A 54 -3.65 -9.37 14.20
CA SER A 54 -4.32 -10.59 13.75
C SER A 54 -5.40 -10.35 12.71
N ALA A 55 -5.74 -9.13 12.38
CA ALA A 55 -6.53 -8.84 11.20
C ALA A 55 -5.85 -9.39 9.93
N GLN A 56 -4.52 -9.49 9.93
CA GLN A 56 -3.78 -10.03 8.77
C GLN A 56 -3.46 -11.53 8.82
N HIS A 57 -3.29 -12.21 9.98
CA HIS A 57 -2.73 -13.59 9.91
C HIS A 57 -3.23 -14.65 10.90
N ARG A 58 -3.98 -14.36 11.98
CA ARG A 58 -4.27 -15.39 13.02
C ARG A 58 -5.71 -15.54 13.53
N PHE A 59 -6.56 -14.55 13.37
CA PHE A 59 -7.97 -14.65 13.75
C PHE A 59 -8.82 -14.49 12.48
N GLY A 60 -9.95 -15.18 12.40
CA GLY A 60 -10.78 -15.17 11.19
C GLY A 60 -10.98 -13.78 10.62
N ASP A 61 -11.08 -13.71 9.32
CA ASP A 61 -11.35 -12.52 8.54
C ASP A 61 -12.61 -11.81 9.10
N PRO A 62 -12.52 -10.57 9.62
CA PRO A 62 -13.67 -9.87 10.19
C PRO A 62 -14.77 -9.66 9.15
N ASP A 63 -14.42 -9.51 7.87
CA ASP A 63 -15.38 -9.41 6.78
C ASP A 63 -16.20 -10.67 6.60
N SER A 64 -15.56 -11.83 6.61
CA SER A 64 -16.26 -13.12 6.54
C SER A 64 -17.16 -13.33 7.76
N ALA A 65 -16.72 -12.97 8.96
CA ALA A 65 -17.49 -13.06 10.17
C ALA A 65 -18.71 -12.14 10.12
N PHE A 66 -18.55 -10.91 9.64
CA PHE A 66 -19.65 -9.96 9.43
C PHE A 66 -20.66 -10.50 8.43
N GLY A 67 -20.21 -11.09 7.32
CA GLY A 67 -21.06 -11.74 6.33
C GLY A 67 -21.91 -12.87 6.93
N PHE A 68 -21.32 -13.71 7.78
CA PHE A 68 -22.07 -14.78 8.47
C PHE A 68 -23.11 -14.26 9.45
N LEU A 69 -22.83 -13.19 10.19
CA LEU A 69 -23.80 -12.54 11.07
C LEU A 69 -24.95 -11.94 10.27
N MET A 70 -24.66 -11.31 9.14
CA MET A 70 -25.66 -10.78 8.21
C MET A 70 -26.57 -11.89 7.66
N LEU A 71 -25.97 -13.00 7.20
CA LEU A 71 -26.73 -14.16 6.72
C LEU A 71 -27.61 -14.77 7.81
N GLY A 72 -27.09 -14.86 9.04
CA GLY A 72 -27.85 -15.31 10.20
C GLY A 72 -29.05 -14.40 10.52
N ALA A 73 -28.85 -13.09 10.51
CA ALA A 73 -29.92 -12.11 10.71
C ALA A 73 -30.99 -12.20 9.61
N LEU A 74 -30.57 -12.34 8.36
CA LEU A 74 -31.44 -12.49 7.21
C LEU A 74 -32.25 -13.78 7.29
N ALA A 75 -31.60 -14.92 7.58
CA ALA A 75 -32.27 -16.21 7.72
C ALA A 75 -33.34 -16.19 8.85
N LEU A 76 -33.00 -15.55 9.97
CA LEU A 76 -33.91 -15.41 11.09
C LEU A 76 -35.10 -14.51 10.75
N ALA A 77 -34.86 -13.38 10.06
CA ALA A 77 -35.92 -12.47 9.61
C ALA A 77 -36.84 -13.16 8.60
N LEU A 78 -36.31 -13.94 7.68
CA LEU A 78 -37.12 -14.74 6.75
C LEU A 78 -37.91 -15.80 7.47
N ALA A 79 -37.32 -16.58 8.40
CA ALA A 79 -38.00 -17.62 9.15
C ALA A 79 -39.18 -17.07 9.99
N TRP A 80 -39.06 -15.81 10.43
CA TRP A 80 -40.07 -15.20 11.29
C TRP A 80 -41.18 -14.47 10.51
N LEU A 81 -40.81 -13.74 9.44
CA LEU A 81 -41.72 -12.82 8.74
C LEU A 81 -42.28 -13.39 7.43
N LEU A 82 -41.70 -14.48 6.89
CA LEU A 82 -42.10 -14.99 5.58
C LEU A 82 -43.55 -15.46 5.53
N ASP A 83 -43.98 -16.30 6.49
CA ASP A 83 -45.32 -16.88 6.50
C ASP A 83 -46.43 -15.81 6.65
N PRO A 84 -46.32 -14.84 7.60
CA PRO A 84 -47.33 -13.80 7.71
C PRO A 84 -47.38 -12.88 6.48
N LEU A 85 -46.24 -12.57 5.87
CA LEU A 85 -46.19 -11.71 4.68
C LEU A 85 -46.68 -12.44 3.42
N GLU A 86 -46.34 -13.73 3.26
CA GLU A 86 -46.88 -14.57 2.19
C GLU A 86 -48.42 -14.71 2.30
N GLY A 87 -48.95 -14.97 3.51
CA GLY A 87 -50.40 -15.06 3.75
C GLY A 87 -51.15 -13.80 3.34
N TRP A 88 -50.56 -12.62 3.63
CA TRP A 88 -51.12 -11.33 3.21
C TRP A 88 -51.06 -11.11 1.70
N LEU A 89 -49.90 -11.39 1.06
CA LEU A 89 -49.66 -11.22 -0.39
C LEU A 89 -50.47 -12.22 -1.23
N SER A 90 -50.70 -13.44 -0.76
CA SER A 90 -51.47 -14.46 -1.48
C SER A 90 -52.92 -14.08 -1.70
N GLY A 91 -53.45 -13.14 -0.90
CA GLY A 91 -54.78 -12.54 -1.11
C GLY A 91 -54.85 -11.65 -2.35
N PHE A 92 -53.75 -11.15 -2.85
CA PHE A 92 -53.67 -10.21 -3.99
C PHE A 92 -53.01 -10.79 -5.23
N ILE A 93 -52.10 -11.79 -5.09
CA ILE A 93 -51.24 -12.29 -6.15
C ILE A 93 -51.43 -13.79 -6.34
N ARG A 94 -51.83 -14.21 -7.52
CA ARG A 94 -51.77 -15.60 -8.00
C ARG A 94 -50.79 -15.69 -9.16
N PRO A 95 -49.81 -16.59 -9.18
CA PRO A 95 -49.60 -17.84 -8.40
C PRO A 95 -48.85 -17.64 -7.08
N SER A 96 -48.96 -18.62 -6.16
CA SER A 96 -48.36 -18.61 -4.82
C SER A 96 -46.84 -18.51 -4.80
N VAL A 97 -46.16 -19.03 -5.84
CA VAL A 97 -44.72 -18.95 -5.97
C VAL A 97 -44.22 -17.49 -6.12
N LEU A 98 -44.99 -16.67 -6.83
CA LEU A 98 -44.66 -15.27 -7.03
C LEU A 98 -44.88 -14.46 -5.75
N ALA A 99 -45.94 -14.78 -4.99
CA ALA A 99 -46.21 -14.20 -3.69
C ALA A 99 -45.09 -14.52 -2.68
N LYS A 100 -44.60 -15.77 -2.67
CA LYS A 100 -43.42 -16.18 -1.86
C LYS A 100 -42.15 -15.42 -2.23
N ALA A 101 -41.84 -15.34 -3.51
CA ALA A 101 -40.67 -14.64 -3.98
C ALA A 101 -40.69 -13.15 -3.63
N LEU A 102 -41.85 -12.50 -3.79
CA LEU A 102 -42.04 -11.09 -3.42
C LEU A 102 -41.96 -10.88 -1.90
N ALA A 103 -42.56 -11.78 -1.11
CA ALA A 103 -42.47 -11.73 0.34
C ALA A 103 -40.98 -11.89 0.79
N ALA A 104 -40.29 -12.87 0.26
CA ALA A 104 -38.87 -13.09 0.58
C ALA A 104 -38.00 -11.88 0.22
N SER A 105 -38.16 -11.31 -0.99
CA SER A 105 -37.41 -10.11 -1.40
C SER A 105 -37.80 -8.87 -0.58
N GLY A 106 -39.10 -8.71 -0.25
CA GLY A 106 -39.61 -7.64 0.59
C GLY A 106 -39.10 -7.68 2.03
N ILE A 107 -38.65 -8.83 2.52
CA ILE A 107 -38.00 -8.97 3.82
C ILE A 107 -36.49 -8.84 3.68
N ALA A 108 -35.88 -9.50 2.68
CA ALA A 108 -34.44 -9.59 2.52
C ALA A 108 -33.76 -8.23 2.25
N ILE A 109 -34.35 -7.44 1.34
CA ILE A 109 -33.81 -6.15 0.96
C ILE A 109 -33.79 -5.16 2.13
N PRO A 110 -34.92 -4.89 2.84
CA PRO A 110 -34.91 -3.98 3.98
C PRO A 110 -34.06 -4.48 5.15
N THR A 111 -34.07 -5.79 5.45
CA THR A 111 -33.24 -6.37 6.51
C THR A 111 -31.73 -6.22 6.19
N GLY A 112 -31.33 -6.51 4.96
CA GLY A 112 -29.96 -6.33 4.51
C GLY A 112 -29.54 -4.86 4.52
N ALA A 113 -30.38 -3.96 4.03
CA ALA A 113 -30.13 -2.52 4.05
C ALA A 113 -30.01 -1.98 5.49
N LEU A 114 -30.91 -2.39 6.38
CA LEU A 114 -30.87 -1.99 7.79
C LEU A 114 -29.62 -2.55 8.50
N TYR A 115 -29.25 -3.81 8.20
CA TYR A 115 -28.05 -4.42 8.76
C TYR A 115 -26.78 -3.68 8.30
N THR A 116 -26.63 -3.41 7.01
CA THR A 116 -25.48 -2.66 6.50
C THR A 116 -25.43 -1.23 7.03
N ALA A 117 -26.57 -0.57 7.20
CA ALA A 117 -26.62 0.78 7.78
C ALA A 117 -26.22 0.80 9.26
N LEU A 118 -26.87 -0.04 10.10
CA LEU A 118 -26.70 -0.01 11.55
C LEU A 118 -25.46 -0.77 12.02
N ALA A 119 -25.15 -1.91 11.41
CA ALA A 119 -24.02 -2.74 11.82
C ALA A 119 -22.76 -2.51 10.97
N GLY A 120 -22.88 -1.87 9.80
CA GLY A 120 -21.73 -1.55 8.91
C GLY A 120 -21.36 -0.07 8.93
N LEU A 121 -22.22 0.82 8.42
CA LEU A 121 -21.87 2.23 8.22
C LEU A 121 -21.80 3.02 9.52
N LEU A 122 -22.79 2.88 10.40
CA LEU A 122 -22.84 3.63 11.66
C LEU A 122 -21.61 3.41 12.55
N PRO A 123 -21.09 2.18 12.76
CA PRO A 123 -19.87 1.94 13.52
C PRO A 123 -18.64 2.59 12.88
N ASN A 124 -18.53 2.61 11.55
CA ASN A 124 -17.44 3.27 10.85
C ASN A 124 -17.41 4.79 11.11
N PHE A 125 -18.58 5.45 11.13
CA PHE A 125 -18.67 6.86 11.49
C PHE A 125 -18.32 7.11 12.97
N LEU A 126 -18.77 6.24 13.88
CA LEU A 126 -18.43 6.36 15.30
C LEU A 126 -16.93 6.18 15.55
N ALA A 127 -16.30 5.22 14.87
CA ALA A 127 -14.86 5.00 14.94
C ALA A 127 -14.04 6.19 14.41
N SER A 128 -14.58 6.95 13.43
CA SER A 128 -13.87 8.13 12.90
C SER A 128 -13.81 9.30 13.88
N HIS A 129 -14.79 9.44 14.76
CA HIS A 129 -14.87 10.55 15.71
C HIS A 129 -14.11 10.27 17.02
N ALA A 130 -14.08 9.02 17.49
CA ALA A 130 -13.48 8.65 18.76
C ALA A 130 -12.89 7.22 18.72
N PRO A 131 -11.80 6.98 17.98
CA PRO A 131 -11.29 5.63 17.73
C PRO A 131 -10.85 4.92 19.02
N GLU A 132 -10.23 5.61 19.97
CA GLU A 132 -9.79 5.03 21.24
C GLU A 132 -10.96 4.52 22.10
N ARG A 133 -12.01 5.33 22.24
CA ARG A 133 -13.22 4.94 23.02
C ARG A 133 -13.96 3.80 22.32
N ALA A 134 -14.06 3.86 21.01
CA ALA A 134 -14.67 2.82 20.18
C ALA A 134 -13.95 1.49 20.37
N LEU A 135 -12.63 1.48 20.31
CA LEU A 135 -11.81 0.27 20.49
C LEU A 135 -11.94 -0.29 21.93
N ARG A 136 -11.91 0.56 22.94
CA ARG A 136 -12.09 0.14 24.36
C ARG A 136 -13.40 -0.62 24.57
N LEU A 137 -14.48 -0.11 23.98
CA LEU A 137 -15.82 -0.68 24.16
C LEU A 137 -16.00 -1.97 23.37
N SER A 138 -15.44 -2.03 22.16
CA SER A 138 -15.74 -3.10 21.19
C SER A 138 -14.72 -4.24 21.17
N ALA A 139 -13.47 -4.04 21.59
CA ALA A 139 -12.39 -5.01 21.48
C ALA A 139 -12.69 -6.35 22.19
N GLY A 140 -13.24 -6.29 23.41
CA GLY A 140 -13.58 -7.49 24.17
C GLY A 140 -14.69 -8.32 23.50
N PRO A 141 -15.89 -7.74 23.28
CA PRO A 141 -16.99 -8.40 22.61
C PRO A 141 -16.64 -8.87 21.19
N ALA A 142 -15.95 -8.06 20.39
CA ALA A 142 -15.54 -8.44 19.03
C ALA A 142 -14.65 -9.69 19.01
N ARG A 143 -13.71 -9.78 19.97
CA ARG A 143 -12.85 -10.96 20.12
C ARG A 143 -13.67 -12.22 20.44
N LEU A 144 -14.68 -12.10 21.27
CA LEU A 144 -15.57 -13.22 21.59
C LEU A 144 -16.35 -13.68 20.37
N VAL A 145 -16.93 -12.74 19.62
CA VAL A 145 -17.66 -13.02 18.37
C VAL A 145 -16.75 -13.70 17.34
N LEU A 146 -15.53 -13.18 17.11
CA LEU A 146 -14.56 -13.77 16.19
C LEU A 146 -14.16 -15.19 16.62
N THR A 147 -13.98 -15.42 17.92
CA THR A 147 -13.63 -16.73 18.45
C THR A 147 -14.76 -17.75 18.23
N MET A 148 -15.99 -17.35 18.44
CA MET A 148 -17.17 -18.20 18.20
C MET A 148 -17.38 -18.51 16.71
N LEU A 149 -17.12 -17.55 15.82
CA LEU A 149 -17.28 -17.70 14.38
C LEU A 149 -16.04 -18.32 13.69
N ARG A 150 -14.95 -18.54 14.42
CA ARG A 150 -13.70 -19.11 13.89
C ARG A 150 -13.87 -20.43 13.10
N PRO A 151 -14.66 -21.41 13.56
CA PRO A 151 -14.86 -22.64 12.80
C PRO A 151 -15.56 -22.37 11.46
N LEU A 152 -16.48 -21.41 11.42
CA LEU A 152 -17.26 -21.07 10.24
C LEU A 152 -16.40 -20.30 9.21
N THR A 153 -15.64 -19.31 9.68
CA THR A 153 -14.68 -18.59 8.83
C THR A 153 -13.54 -19.48 8.34
N GLY A 154 -13.11 -20.47 9.15
CA GLY A 154 -12.16 -21.47 8.73
C GLY A 154 -12.69 -22.38 7.61
N LEU A 155 -13.96 -22.76 7.68
CA LEU A 155 -14.61 -23.53 6.63
C LEU A 155 -14.71 -22.74 5.32
N SER A 156 -15.09 -21.46 5.37
CA SER A 156 -15.16 -20.63 4.17
C SER A 156 -13.79 -20.45 3.49
N LYS A 157 -12.72 -20.26 4.27
CA LYS A 157 -11.34 -20.22 3.76
C LYS A 157 -10.91 -21.54 3.13
N ALA A 158 -11.27 -22.67 3.73
CA ALA A 158 -10.99 -23.99 3.17
C ALA A 158 -11.73 -24.21 1.84
N LEU A 159 -12.99 -23.76 1.75
CA LEU A 159 -13.77 -23.83 0.52
C LEU A 159 -13.16 -22.92 -0.57
N ALA A 160 -12.81 -21.69 -0.22
CA ALA A 160 -12.15 -20.77 -1.13
C ALA A 160 -10.82 -21.33 -1.65
N ALA A 161 -10.00 -21.91 -0.77
CA ALA A 161 -8.76 -22.56 -1.14
C ALA A 161 -8.97 -23.77 -2.07
N LEU A 162 -10.05 -24.54 -1.85
CA LEU A 162 -10.44 -25.62 -2.74
C LEU A 162 -10.83 -25.11 -4.13
N CYS A 163 -11.64 -24.06 -4.20
CA CYS A 163 -12.02 -23.43 -5.47
C CYS A 163 -10.80 -22.88 -6.22
N LEU A 164 -9.89 -22.18 -5.53
CA LEU A 164 -8.65 -21.67 -6.12
C LEU A 164 -7.77 -22.82 -6.65
N ARG A 165 -7.71 -23.95 -5.93
CA ARG A 165 -6.97 -25.14 -6.38
C ARG A 165 -7.58 -25.74 -7.65
N VAL A 166 -8.91 -25.79 -7.76
CA VAL A 166 -9.62 -26.24 -8.97
C VAL A 166 -9.36 -25.30 -10.15
N LEU A 167 -9.31 -24.00 -9.89
CA LEU A 167 -9.00 -22.98 -10.90
C LEU A 167 -7.50 -22.86 -11.21
N HIS A 168 -6.64 -23.68 -10.59
CA HIS A 168 -5.17 -23.62 -10.75
C HIS A 168 -4.55 -22.25 -10.41
N VAL A 169 -5.21 -21.45 -9.58
CA VAL A 169 -4.68 -20.17 -9.09
C VAL A 169 -3.91 -20.39 -7.80
N HIS A 170 -2.62 -20.04 -7.78
CA HIS A 170 -1.79 -20.16 -6.58
C HIS A 170 -2.03 -18.94 -5.67
N PRO A 171 -2.52 -19.11 -4.44
CA PRO A 171 -2.78 -18.00 -3.52
C PRO A 171 -1.50 -17.21 -3.15
N ALA A 172 -0.31 -17.80 -3.28
CA ALA A 172 0.96 -17.10 -3.06
C ALA A 172 1.26 -15.99 -4.08
N ALA A 173 0.58 -15.98 -5.24
CA ALA A 173 0.71 -14.91 -6.23
C ALA A 173 -0.12 -13.67 -5.86
N ALA A 174 -1.08 -13.82 -4.97
CA ALA A 174 -1.96 -12.76 -4.48
C ALA A 174 -1.53 -12.19 -3.11
N ALA A 175 -0.34 -12.57 -2.60
CA ALA A 175 0.24 -11.88 -1.46
C ALA A 175 0.48 -10.42 -1.91
N GLU A 176 -0.20 -9.50 -1.26
CA GLU A 176 -0.15 -8.06 -1.46
C GLU A 176 1.30 -7.57 -1.57
N ARG A 177 1.86 -7.63 -2.76
CA ARG A 177 3.04 -6.85 -3.09
C ARG A 177 2.51 -5.47 -3.39
N VAL A 178 2.66 -4.58 -2.44
CA VAL A 178 2.40 -3.16 -2.70
C VAL A 178 3.25 -2.77 -3.91
N THR A 179 2.58 -2.41 -4.99
CA THR A 179 3.24 -1.99 -6.23
C THR A 179 3.60 -0.52 -6.15
N GLU A 180 4.59 -0.09 -6.94
CA GLU A 180 4.93 1.33 -7.10
C GLU A 180 3.70 2.17 -7.45
N GLN A 181 2.84 1.67 -8.34
CA GLN A 181 1.59 2.34 -8.73
C GLN A 181 0.60 2.52 -7.58
N GLU A 182 0.53 1.55 -6.67
CA GLU A 182 -0.32 1.66 -5.47
C GLU A 182 0.22 2.70 -4.50
N ILE A 183 1.56 2.81 -4.36
CA ILE A 183 2.18 3.85 -3.54
C ILE A 183 1.91 5.22 -4.14
N LEU A 184 2.11 5.40 -5.45
CA LEU A 184 1.81 6.66 -6.13
C LEU A 184 0.35 7.06 -6.02
N ALA A 185 -0.59 6.10 -6.15
CA ALA A 185 -2.01 6.37 -5.93
C ALA A 185 -2.33 6.84 -4.50
N MET A 186 -1.61 6.32 -3.49
CA MET A 186 -1.75 6.80 -2.10
C MET A 186 -1.20 8.22 -1.93
N VAL A 187 -0.10 8.56 -2.61
CA VAL A 187 0.48 9.90 -2.63
C VAL A 187 -0.47 10.89 -3.29
N ASP A 188 -1.11 10.53 -4.41
CA ASP A 188 -2.13 11.35 -5.07
C ASP A 188 -3.31 11.68 -4.12
N ILE A 189 -3.80 10.67 -3.40
CA ILE A 189 -4.87 10.87 -2.40
C ILE A 189 -4.40 11.78 -1.26
N GLY A 190 -3.15 11.68 -0.85
CA GLY A 190 -2.55 12.53 0.19
C GLY A 190 -2.48 14.00 -0.26
N GLU A 191 -2.09 14.25 -1.52
CA GLU A 191 -2.06 15.59 -2.12
C GLU A 191 -3.47 16.19 -2.20
N GLU A 192 -4.46 15.42 -2.72
CA GLU A 192 -5.85 15.88 -2.80
C GLU A 192 -6.44 16.29 -1.44
N LYS A 193 -6.01 15.63 -0.36
CA LYS A 193 -6.42 15.95 1.01
C LYS A 193 -5.62 17.08 1.64
N GLY A 194 -4.55 17.55 0.99
CA GLY A 194 -3.65 18.57 1.52
C GLY A 194 -2.74 18.08 2.66
N GLU A 195 -2.53 16.77 2.79
CA GLU A 195 -1.60 16.16 3.75
C GLU A 195 -0.18 16.03 3.16
N ILE A 196 -0.05 16.05 1.84
CA ILE A 196 1.20 16.01 1.09
C ILE A 196 1.23 17.25 0.21
N GLU A 197 2.34 18.00 0.24
CA GLU A 197 2.54 19.16 -0.61
C GLU A 197 2.87 18.72 -2.06
N PRO A 198 2.51 19.53 -3.09
CA PRO A 198 2.81 19.20 -4.49
C PRO A 198 4.31 18.95 -4.75
N ASP A 199 5.19 19.70 -4.07
CA ASP A 199 6.64 19.54 -4.18
C ASP A 199 7.12 18.21 -3.58
N GLU A 200 6.50 17.75 -2.48
CA GLU A 200 6.80 16.46 -1.85
C GLU A 200 6.37 15.29 -2.76
N LYS A 201 5.18 15.39 -3.37
CA LYS A 201 4.72 14.42 -4.37
C LYS A 201 5.71 14.32 -5.53
N GLN A 202 6.11 15.46 -6.09
CA GLN A 202 7.08 15.49 -7.19
C GLN A 202 8.40 14.83 -6.81
N MET A 203 8.88 15.00 -5.56
CA MET A 203 10.08 14.32 -5.09
C MET A 203 9.91 12.80 -5.06
N ILE A 204 8.74 12.31 -4.62
CA ILE A 204 8.44 10.87 -4.56
C ILE A 204 8.41 10.28 -5.98
N GLU A 205 7.74 10.95 -6.92
CA GLU A 205 7.71 10.55 -8.34
C GLU A 205 9.12 10.49 -8.93
N ASN A 206 9.95 11.52 -8.69
CA ASN A 206 11.34 11.58 -9.17
C ASN A 206 12.21 10.45 -8.58
N ILE A 207 11.96 10.01 -7.33
CA ILE A 207 12.67 8.88 -6.73
C ILE A 207 12.36 7.58 -7.48
N PHE A 208 11.11 7.33 -7.83
CA PHE A 208 10.74 6.15 -8.60
C PHE A 208 11.30 6.20 -10.02
N GLU A 209 11.23 7.36 -10.68
CA GLU A 209 11.81 7.57 -12.00
C GLU A 209 13.32 7.31 -11.97
N PHE A 210 14.03 7.89 -11.00
CA PHE A 210 15.49 7.70 -10.82
C PHE A 210 15.87 6.22 -10.64
N SER A 211 15.04 5.46 -9.92
CA SER A 211 15.30 4.02 -9.72
C SER A 211 15.13 3.18 -11.00
N ASN A 212 14.43 3.72 -12.00
CA ASN A 212 14.20 3.07 -13.29
C ASN A 212 15.18 3.55 -14.39
N MET A 213 15.88 4.69 -14.18
CA MET A 213 16.88 5.21 -15.11
C MET A 213 18.15 4.36 -15.14
N THR A 214 18.81 4.38 -16.27
CA THR A 214 20.12 3.75 -16.51
C THR A 214 21.24 4.80 -16.64
N ALA A 215 22.48 4.37 -16.67
CA ALA A 215 23.62 5.24 -16.95
C ALA A 215 23.51 5.90 -18.34
N GLU A 216 22.94 5.19 -19.33
CA GLU A 216 22.67 5.71 -20.67
C GLU A 216 21.71 6.91 -20.62
N ASP A 217 20.67 6.87 -19.80
CA ASP A 217 19.69 7.95 -19.67
C ASP A 217 20.27 9.22 -19.02
N CYS A 218 21.35 9.07 -18.23
CA CYS A 218 21.99 10.16 -17.51
C CYS A 218 23.32 10.64 -18.15
N MET A 219 23.88 9.87 -19.09
CA MET A 219 25.19 10.18 -19.65
C MET A 219 25.14 11.36 -20.63
N ILE A 220 26.29 12.02 -20.79
CA ILE A 220 26.52 12.92 -21.91
C ILE A 220 27.16 12.10 -23.04
N HIS A 221 26.52 12.10 -24.20
CA HIS A 221 27.06 11.37 -25.37
C HIS A 221 28.40 11.85 -25.77
N ARG A 222 29.26 10.94 -26.26
CA ARG A 222 30.64 11.23 -26.67
C ARG A 222 30.82 12.33 -27.74
N LYS A 223 29.75 12.68 -28.43
CA LYS A 223 29.75 13.79 -29.41
C LYS A 223 29.65 15.16 -28.74
N ASP A 224 29.16 15.20 -27.53
CA ASP A 224 28.81 16.42 -26.82
C ASP A 224 29.69 16.68 -25.59
N PHE A 225 30.57 15.73 -25.20
CA PHE A 225 31.46 15.95 -24.08
C PHE A 225 32.81 16.53 -24.50
N THR A 226 33.39 17.34 -23.64
CA THR A 226 34.71 17.94 -23.85
C THR A 226 35.79 17.07 -23.20
N CYS A 227 36.78 16.62 -23.98
CA CYS A 227 37.92 15.82 -23.54
C CYS A 227 39.23 16.52 -23.89
N LEU A 228 40.34 16.02 -23.36
CA LEU A 228 41.70 16.52 -23.60
C LEU A 228 42.54 15.39 -24.16
N ASP A 229 43.41 15.72 -25.12
CA ASP A 229 44.49 14.83 -25.53
C ASP A 229 45.58 14.83 -24.45
N VAL A 230 46.17 13.67 -24.17
CA VAL A 230 47.28 13.56 -23.21
C VAL A 230 48.51 14.31 -23.65
N GLU A 231 48.69 14.51 -24.98
CA GLU A 231 49.77 15.24 -25.60
C GLU A 231 49.43 16.70 -25.94
N GLU A 232 48.28 17.20 -25.49
CA GLU A 232 47.80 18.58 -25.76
C GLU A 232 48.75 19.63 -25.19
N GLU A 233 48.95 20.70 -25.96
CA GLU A 233 49.77 21.82 -25.52
C GLU A 233 49.15 22.54 -24.30
N PRO A 234 49.96 22.95 -23.29
CA PRO A 234 49.44 23.62 -22.09
C PRO A 234 48.63 24.88 -22.35
N SER A 235 48.92 25.60 -23.40
CA SER A 235 48.20 26.80 -23.85
C SER A 235 46.78 26.47 -24.31
N GLU A 236 46.60 25.35 -25.02
CA GLU A 236 45.30 24.92 -25.52
C GLU A 236 44.45 24.31 -24.40
N ILE A 237 45.06 23.55 -23.49
CA ILE A 237 44.41 23.04 -22.29
C ILE A 237 43.77 24.18 -21.47
N LEU A 238 44.55 25.23 -21.21
CA LEU A 238 44.08 26.40 -20.47
C LEU A 238 42.93 27.12 -21.19
N LYS A 239 42.98 27.15 -22.51
CA LYS A 239 41.92 27.72 -23.33
C LYS A 239 40.63 26.87 -23.22
N ILE A 240 40.73 25.54 -23.40
CA ILE A 240 39.63 24.61 -23.28
C ILE A 240 38.95 24.72 -21.87
N ILE A 241 39.79 24.74 -20.82
CA ILE A 241 39.30 24.92 -19.44
C ILE A 241 38.53 26.23 -19.26
N ARG A 242 39.06 27.32 -19.82
CA ARG A 242 38.46 28.66 -19.70
C ARG A 242 37.17 28.80 -20.49
N GLU A 243 37.13 28.25 -21.70
CA GLU A 243 35.96 28.31 -22.58
C GLU A 243 34.82 27.40 -22.13
N SER A 244 35.14 26.21 -21.67
CA SER A 244 34.15 25.23 -21.22
C SER A 244 33.62 25.48 -19.80
N GLY A 245 34.46 26.06 -18.92
CA GLY A 245 34.10 26.25 -17.50
C GLY A 245 33.96 24.96 -16.71
N LEU A 246 34.34 23.81 -17.28
CA LEU A 246 34.17 22.50 -16.66
C LEU A 246 35.23 22.25 -15.58
N SER A 247 34.91 21.43 -14.60
CA SER A 247 35.81 21.08 -13.49
C SER A 247 36.55 19.77 -13.69
N ARG A 248 36.10 18.91 -14.59
CA ARG A 248 36.68 17.58 -14.84
C ARG A 248 36.66 17.29 -16.33
N PHE A 249 37.75 16.77 -16.82
CA PHE A 249 37.93 16.44 -18.23
C PHE A 249 38.42 14.99 -18.36
N PRO A 250 37.70 14.15 -19.13
CA PRO A 250 38.24 12.88 -19.59
C PRO A 250 39.52 13.16 -20.44
N VAL A 251 40.55 12.37 -20.21
CA VAL A 251 41.80 12.45 -20.98
C VAL A 251 41.95 11.18 -21.80
N TYR A 252 42.15 11.33 -23.09
CA TYR A 252 42.34 10.22 -24.01
C TYR A 252 43.78 10.16 -24.57
N GLU A 253 44.14 9.01 -25.10
CA GLU A 253 45.41 8.76 -25.77
C GLU A 253 45.15 8.14 -27.15
N GLU A 254 45.64 8.73 -28.19
CA GLU A 254 45.50 8.35 -29.61
C GLU A 254 44.09 8.47 -30.15
N ASP A 255 43.08 7.90 -29.47
CA ASP A 255 41.68 7.93 -29.87
C ASP A 255 40.79 8.37 -28.72
N VAL A 256 39.74 9.15 -29.01
CA VAL A 256 38.76 9.62 -28.03
C VAL A 256 38.05 8.44 -27.32
N ASP A 257 38.02 7.28 -27.95
CA ASP A 257 37.46 6.07 -27.34
C ASP A 257 38.42 5.41 -26.32
N ASN A 258 39.68 5.84 -26.28
CA ASN A 258 40.72 5.34 -25.37
C ASN A 258 40.93 6.30 -24.20
N ILE A 259 39.98 6.38 -23.27
CA ILE A 259 40.12 7.24 -22.09
C ILE A 259 41.08 6.61 -21.09
N ILE A 260 42.17 7.29 -20.77
CA ILE A 260 43.20 6.84 -19.82
C ILE A 260 43.02 7.36 -18.40
N GLY A 261 42.17 8.39 -18.22
CA GLY A 261 41.88 8.95 -16.90
C GLY A 261 41.08 10.22 -16.93
N ILE A 262 40.96 10.85 -15.77
CA ILE A 262 40.23 12.12 -15.58
C ILE A 262 41.14 13.16 -14.99
N LEU A 263 41.27 14.30 -15.65
CA LEU A 263 41.99 15.49 -15.16
C LEU A 263 41.00 16.41 -14.44
N THR A 264 41.36 16.88 -13.24
CA THR A 264 40.61 17.94 -12.60
C THR A 264 41.24 19.30 -12.90
N THR A 265 40.40 20.29 -13.22
CA THR A 265 40.85 21.67 -13.45
C THR A 265 41.72 22.19 -12.30
N ARG A 266 41.31 21.89 -11.06
CA ARG A 266 42.06 22.30 -9.86
C ARG A 266 43.45 21.72 -9.80
N ASP A 267 43.58 20.42 -10.02
CA ASP A 267 44.92 19.76 -9.95
C ASP A 267 45.83 20.26 -11.05
N TYR A 268 45.32 20.52 -12.25
CA TYR A 268 46.05 21.08 -13.37
C TYR A 268 46.52 22.51 -13.08
N LEU A 269 45.65 23.40 -12.63
CA LEU A 269 45.99 24.79 -12.35
C LEU A 269 47.01 24.93 -11.21
N LEU A 270 46.97 24.05 -10.20
CA LEU A 270 47.90 24.10 -9.07
C LEU A 270 49.27 23.46 -9.35
N ASN A 271 49.31 22.41 -10.18
CA ASN A 271 50.50 21.58 -10.33
C ASN A 271 51.00 21.46 -11.77
N GLY A 272 50.18 21.76 -12.78
CA GLY A 272 50.52 21.64 -14.19
C GLY A 272 50.98 22.95 -14.82
N CYS A 273 50.46 24.11 -14.38
CA CYS A 273 50.71 25.41 -14.99
C CYS A 273 52.01 26.10 -14.55
N SER A 274 52.80 25.52 -13.62
CA SER A 274 54.04 26.09 -13.13
C SER A 274 55.23 25.79 -14.09
N GLU A 275 56.24 26.65 -14.13
CA GLU A 275 57.50 26.31 -14.79
C GLU A 275 58.11 25.05 -14.14
N GLY A 276 58.23 23.97 -14.93
CA GLY A 276 58.54 22.64 -14.40
C GLY A 276 57.38 21.87 -13.80
N GLY A 277 56.16 22.24 -14.14
CA GLY A 277 54.94 21.57 -13.70
C GLY A 277 54.85 20.11 -14.16
N LYS A 278 53.98 19.35 -13.48
CA LYS A 278 53.74 17.94 -13.79
C LYS A 278 53.00 17.81 -15.12
N SER A 279 53.32 16.74 -15.83
CA SER A 279 52.62 16.39 -17.07
C SER A 279 51.16 15.98 -16.79
N ILE A 280 50.28 16.08 -17.79
CA ILE A 280 48.91 15.60 -17.69
C ILE A 280 48.86 14.16 -17.18
N ARG A 281 49.73 13.31 -17.71
CA ARG A 281 49.83 11.88 -17.37
C ARG A 281 50.09 11.63 -15.88
N GLU A 282 50.79 12.56 -15.21
CA GLU A 282 51.04 12.49 -13.77
C GLU A 282 49.90 13.05 -12.91
N LEU A 283 49.02 13.83 -13.50
CA LEU A 283 47.92 14.52 -12.82
C LEU A 283 46.58 13.82 -12.98
N ILE A 284 46.43 12.95 -13.97
CA ILE A 284 45.20 12.22 -14.20
C ILE A 284 44.93 11.21 -13.09
N ARG A 285 43.66 11.05 -12.77
CA ARG A 285 43.15 10.03 -11.87
C ARG A 285 42.53 8.90 -12.66
N PRO A 286 42.53 7.66 -12.16
CA PRO A 286 41.93 6.54 -12.87
C PRO A 286 40.44 6.80 -13.08
N ALA A 287 39.96 6.56 -14.29
CA ALA A 287 38.53 6.63 -14.62
C ALA A 287 37.82 5.40 -14.09
N TYR A 288 36.58 5.60 -13.66
CA TYR A 288 35.69 4.52 -13.29
C TYR A 288 34.73 4.22 -14.45
N PHE A 289 34.85 3.05 -15.03
CA PHE A 289 34.07 2.62 -16.17
C PHE A 289 32.89 1.78 -15.69
N VAL A 290 31.71 2.07 -16.23
CA VAL A 290 30.48 1.34 -15.96
C VAL A 290 29.79 1.01 -17.28
N PRO A 291 29.02 -0.09 -17.35
CA PRO A 291 28.16 -0.35 -18.51
C PRO A 291 27.01 0.66 -18.58
N GLU A 292 26.61 1.03 -19.78
CA GLU A 292 25.49 1.94 -20.02
C GLU A 292 24.16 1.45 -19.43
N THR A 293 24.01 0.12 -19.32
CA THR A 293 22.83 -0.53 -18.74
C THR A 293 22.80 -0.55 -17.21
N LEU A 294 23.85 -0.01 -16.53
CA LEU A 294 23.87 0.06 -15.07
C LEU A 294 22.79 1.04 -14.58
N ARG A 295 22.00 0.63 -13.61
CA ARG A 295 20.97 1.49 -13.02
C ARG A 295 21.58 2.71 -12.33
N ALA A 296 20.93 3.86 -12.49
CA ALA A 296 21.38 5.14 -11.96
C ALA A 296 21.48 5.16 -10.43
N ASP A 297 20.56 4.50 -9.72
CA ASP A 297 20.55 4.38 -8.26
C ASP A 297 21.77 3.61 -7.74
N VAL A 298 22.15 2.51 -8.42
CA VAL A 298 23.34 1.72 -8.10
C VAL A 298 24.60 2.53 -8.38
N LEU A 299 24.67 3.17 -9.56
CA LEU A 299 25.79 4.02 -9.95
C LEU A 299 26.01 5.16 -8.93
N PHE A 300 24.94 5.84 -8.55
CA PHE A 300 24.99 6.92 -7.56
C PHE A 300 25.51 6.44 -6.20
N SER A 301 25.02 5.28 -5.72
CA SER A 301 25.50 4.68 -4.47
C SER A 301 26.98 4.31 -4.52
N GLU A 302 27.49 3.84 -5.68
CA GLU A 302 28.90 3.52 -5.86
C GLU A 302 29.78 4.77 -5.93
N MET A 303 29.28 5.82 -6.60
CA MET A 303 29.97 7.11 -6.68
C MET A 303 30.09 7.79 -5.30
N GLN A 304 29.10 7.63 -4.41
CA GLN A 304 29.17 8.18 -3.04
C GLN A 304 30.22 7.48 -2.15
N LYS A 305 30.56 6.23 -2.45
CA LYS A 305 31.53 5.44 -1.65
C LYS A 305 32.99 5.66 -2.08
N ARG A 306 33.19 6.28 -3.22
CA ARG A 306 34.51 6.56 -3.82
C ARG A 306 34.93 8.00 -3.60
#